data_e5508b7be2c95d57711003a2e8959da5
#
_entry.id   e5508b7be2c95d57711003a2e8959da5
#
_cell.length_a   1.000
_cell.length_b   1.000
_cell.length_c   1.000
_cell.angle_alpha   90.00
_cell.angle_beta   90.00
_cell.angle_gamma   90.00
#
_symmetry.space_group_name_H-M   'P 1'
#
loop_
_entity.id
_entity.type
_entity.pdbx_description
1 polymer ?
#
loop_
_entity_poly.entity_id
_entity_poly.type
_entity_poly.pdbx_seq_one_letter_code
_entity_poly.pdbx_strand_id
1 'polypeptide(L)'
;VNLNEVRTWSEVTLQIMKVASDEDDIYFEVQRKGKFINLKRLGHELINFENKNILENIGIYNFVSKSLEVGYVEDNSPAYEAGIIIGDKFLSINGVEVTNWFEMVNIIKKSPNKELKISVLRNDNKEILYVTPAIYNSESGKIGRLGVRPLIDQNEVSKNKIQIKHSFYESLKLSVIKTYDFTILTINFISKLVMGEASFKNISGPVGIAGYAADSFN
;
A
#
# COMPACT_ATOMS: atom_id res chain seq x y z
N VAL A 1 -12.99 7.04 11.84
CA VAL A 1 -13.55 7.31 10.52
C VAL A 1 -15.05 7.49 10.68
N ASN A 2 -15.61 8.60 10.24
CA ASN A 2 -17.03 8.95 10.37
C ASN A 2 -17.61 8.67 11.77
N LEU A 3 -16.91 9.17 12.81
CA LEU A 3 -17.23 8.99 14.23
C LEU A 3 -17.07 7.54 14.76
N ASN A 4 -16.76 6.57 13.92
CA ASN A 4 -16.44 5.22 14.37
C ASN A 4 -14.97 5.12 14.78
N GLU A 5 -14.72 4.67 16.01
CA GLU A 5 -13.38 4.37 16.48
C GLU A 5 -12.82 3.18 15.70
N VAL A 6 -11.60 3.31 15.22
CA VAL A 6 -10.87 2.26 14.51
C VAL A 6 -9.54 2.03 15.21
N ARG A 7 -9.15 0.76 15.39
CA ARG A 7 -7.95 0.35 16.13
C ARG A 7 -6.93 -0.34 15.25
N THR A 8 -7.36 -0.84 14.09
CA THR A 8 -6.50 -1.55 13.15
C THR A 8 -6.64 -0.97 11.75
N TRP A 9 -5.62 -1.15 10.92
CA TRP A 9 -5.66 -0.73 9.52
C TRP A 9 -6.75 -1.46 8.72
N SER A 10 -7.02 -2.72 9.06
CA SER A 10 -8.14 -3.47 8.47
C SER A 10 -9.50 -2.86 8.81
N GLU A 11 -9.67 -2.35 10.03
CA GLU A 11 -10.89 -1.63 10.43
C GLU A 11 -11.00 -0.28 9.71
N VAL A 12 -9.90 0.46 9.54
CA VAL A 12 -9.86 1.69 8.74
C VAL A 12 -10.35 1.40 7.32
N THR A 13 -9.77 0.38 6.67
CA THR A 13 -10.15 0.00 5.30
C THR A 13 -11.63 -0.38 5.22
N LEU A 14 -12.10 -1.22 6.13
CA LEU A 14 -13.50 -1.66 6.17
C LEU A 14 -14.48 -0.48 6.34
N GLN A 15 -14.17 0.45 7.24
CA GLN A 15 -15.01 1.64 7.46
C GLN A 15 -15.02 2.56 6.24
N ILE A 16 -13.90 2.75 5.57
CA ILE A 16 -13.82 3.50 4.31
C ILE A 16 -14.70 2.85 3.25
N MET A 17 -14.58 1.54 3.06
CA MET A 17 -15.39 0.79 2.10
C MET A 17 -16.89 0.91 2.39
N LYS A 18 -17.27 0.77 3.66
CA LYS A 18 -18.67 0.85 4.09
C LYS A 18 -19.25 2.24 3.80
N VAL A 19 -18.59 3.30 4.25
CA VAL A 19 -19.04 4.68 4.06
C VAL A 19 -19.11 5.03 2.56
N ALA A 20 -18.10 4.65 1.78
CA ALA A 20 -18.09 4.88 0.34
C ALA A 20 -19.16 4.05 -0.41
N SER A 21 -19.47 2.84 0.08
CA SER A 21 -20.57 2.02 -0.47
C SER A 21 -21.94 2.65 -0.26
N ASP A 22 -22.12 3.37 0.84
CA ASP A 22 -23.33 4.13 1.15
C ASP A 22 -23.35 5.52 0.46
N GLU A 23 -22.35 5.81 -0.40
CA GLU A 23 -22.19 7.07 -1.13
C GLU A 23 -22.01 8.29 -0.22
N ASP A 24 -21.59 8.05 1.01
CA ASP A 24 -21.29 9.09 1.98
C ASP A 24 -19.84 9.56 1.89
N ASP A 25 -19.63 10.83 2.24
CA ASP A 25 -18.29 11.39 2.35
C ASP A 25 -17.54 10.87 3.59
N ILE A 26 -16.23 10.72 3.44
CA ILE A 26 -15.38 10.16 4.46
C ILE A 26 -14.70 11.27 5.25
N TYR A 27 -14.84 11.21 6.56
CA TYR A 27 -14.24 12.14 7.52
C TYR A 27 -13.27 11.38 8.42
N PHE A 28 -12.06 11.91 8.54
CA PHE A 28 -11.04 11.36 9.43
C PHE A 28 -10.83 12.30 10.61
N GLU A 29 -10.90 11.73 11.80
CA GLU A 29 -10.38 12.35 13.01
C GLU A 29 -9.12 11.56 13.43
N VAL A 30 -8.00 12.25 13.60
CA VAL A 30 -6.74 11.64 14.00
C VAL A 30 -6.22 12.27 15.28
N GLN A 31 -5.66 11.46 16.16
CA GLN A 31 -4.97 11.95 17.34
C GLN A 31 -3.48 12.13 17.03
N ARG A 32 -2.98 13.36 17.18
CA ARG A 32 -1.57 13.69 17.00
C ARG A 32 -1.05 14.42 18.22
N LYS A 33 -0.06 13.86 18.91
CA LYS A 33 0.51 14.43 20.14
C LYS A 33 -0.56 14.78 21.19
N GLY A 34 -1.54 13.90 21.39
CA GLY A 34 -2.63 14.08 22.34
C GLY A 34 -3.76 15.02 21.91
N LYS A 35 -3.65 15.68 20.75
CA LYS A 35 -4.69 16.55 20.20
C LYS A 35 -5.44 15.86 19.08
N PHE A 36 -6.77 16.03 19.05
CA PHE A 36 -7.60 15.58 17.95
C PHE A 36 -7.57 16.61 16.82
N ILE A 37 -7.39 16.12 15.61
CA ILE A 37 -7.31 16.91 14.38
C ILE A 37 -8.27 16.29 13.37
N ASN A 38 -9.22 17.09 12.90
CA ASN A 38 -10.10 16.71 11.80
C ASN A 38 -9.35 16.93 10.49
N LEU A 39 -9.23 15.86 9.70
CA LEU A 39 -8.64 15.94 8.38
C LEU A 39 -9.71 16.39 7.37
N LYS A 40 -9.23 16.79 6.20
CA LYS A 40 -10.10 17.20 5.11
C LYS A 40 -11.04 16.06 4.71
N ARG A 41 -12.29 16.40 4.43
CA ARG A 41 -13.29 15.52 3.82
C ARG A 41 -12.76 14.90 2.53
N LEU A 42 -12.98 13.61 2.36
CA LEU A 42 -12.72 12.85 1.14
C LEU A 42 -14.06 12.45 0.53
N GLY A 43 -14.33 12.83 -0.72
CA GLY A 43 -15.51 12.39 -1.44
C GLY A 43 -15.47 10.88 -1.70
N HIS A 44 -16.62 10.22 -1.59
CA HIS A 44 -16.73 8.78 -1.84
C HIS A 44 -16.36 8.41 -3.27
N GLU A 45 -16.57 9.31 -4.21
CA GLU A 45 -16.22 9.16 -5.64
C GLU A 45 -14.72 8.96 -5.90
N LEU A 46 -13.87 9.34 -4.94
CA LEU A 46 -12.42 9.14 -5.02
C LEU A 46 -12.00 7.73 -4.58
N ILE A 47 -12.94 6.94 -4.04
CA ILE A 47 -12.67 5.58 -3.61
C ILE A 47 -12.84 4.63 -4.80
N ASN A 48 -11.73 4.13 -5.28
CA ASN A 48 -11.74 3.08 -6.29
C ASN A 48 -11.75 1.70 -5.61
N PHE A 49 -12.91 1.03 -5.61
CA PHE A 49 -13.08 -0.32 -5.08
C PHE A 49 -12.34 -1.40 -5.90
N GLU A 50 -11.97 -1.08 -7.14
CA GLU A 50 -11.23 -1.99 -8.01
C GLU A 50 -9.76 -2.13 -7.58
N ASN A 51 -9.28 -1.22 -6.78
CA ASN A 51 -7.89 -1.20 -6.37
C ASN A 51 -7.70 -1.92 -5.03
N LYS A 52 -6.81 -2.91 -5.01
CA LYS A 52 -6.46 -3.67 -3.79
C LYS A 52 -5.92 -2.80 -2.66
N ASN A 53 -5.35 -1.64 -2.99
CA ASN A 53 -4.72 -0.73 -2.02
C ASN A 53 -5.51 0.57 -1.87
N ILE A 54 -6.75 0.49 -1.42
CA ILE A 54 -7.65 1.64 -1.23
C ILE A 54 -6.97 2.75 -0.41
N LEU A 55 -6.28 2.40 0.68
CA LEU A 55 -5.60 3.36 1.54
C LEU A 55 -4.49 4.12 0.79
N GLU A 56 -3.67 3.43 0.02
CA GLU A 56 -2.58 4.04 -0.74
C GLU A 56 -3.11 5.00 -1.81
N ASN A 57 -4.23 4.68 -2.45
CA ASN A 57 -4.85 5.54 -3.47
C ASN A 57 -5.31 6.87 -2.92
N ILE A 58 -5.77 6.89 -1.68
CA ILE A 58 -6.18 8.13 -0.99
C ILE A 58 -5.03 8.76 -0.21
N GLY A 59 -3.79 8.27 -0.39
CA GLY A 59 -2.58 8.82 0.22
C GLY A 59 -2.38 8.44 1.69
N ILE A 60 -3.05 7.38 2.17
CA ILE A 60 -2.87 6.85 3.53
C ILE A 60 -1.98 5.62 3.47
N TYR A 61 -0.86 5.66 4.16
CA TYR A 61 0.11 4.58 4.24
C TYR A 61 0.19 4.07 5.67
N ASN A 62 0.00 2.77 5.85
CA ASN A 62 0.07 2.14 7.18
C ASN A 62 1.49 2.07 7.74
N PHE A 63 2.47 1.97 6.85
CA PHE A 63 3.88 1.98 7.20
C PHE A 63 4.70 2.56 6.04
N VAL A 64 5.48 3.58 6.33
CA VAL A 64 6.49 4.10 5.40
C VAL A 64 7.84 3.89 6.04
N SER A 65 8.66 3.01 5.47
CA SER A 65 10.04 2.90 5.91
C SER A 65 10.75 4.23 5.73
N LYS A 66 11.28 4.77 6.81
CA LYS A 66 12.13 5.96 6.77
C LYS A 66 13.53 5.60 6.28
N SER A 67 13.91 4.33 6.41
CA SER A 67 15.18 3.86 5.90
C SER A 67 15.19 3.90 4.39
N LEU A 68 16.18 4.56 3.83
CA LEU A 68 16.52 4.55 2.41
C LEU A 68 17.58 3.49 2.10
N GLU A 69 17.92 2.67 3.08
CA GLU A 69 18.90 1.62 2.96
C GLU A 69 18.29 0.36 2.32
N VAL A 70 19.05 -0.22 1.40
CA VAL A 70 18.66 -1.43 0.68
C VAL A 70 18.88 -2.64 1.59
N GLY A 71 17.78 -3.35 1.91
CA GLY A 71 17.82 -4.59 2.70
C GLY A 71 17.77 -5.85 1.85
N TYR A 72 17.35 -5.74 0.58
CA TYR A 72 17.27 -6.87 -0.35
C TYR A 72 17.37 -6.39 -1.80
N VAL A 73 18.07 -7.14 -2.63
CA VAL A 73 18.13 -6.96 -4.09
C VAL A 73 17.70 -8.27 -4.73
N GLU A 74 16.78 -8.22 -5.66
CA GLU A 74 16.26 -9.36 -6.40
C GLU A 74 17.25 -9.75 -7.50
N ASP A 75 17.58 -11.04 -7.60
CA ASP A 75 18.49 -11.56 -8.64
C ASP A 75 17.96 -11.26 -10.04
N ASN A 76 18.87 -10.96 -10.97
CA ASN A 76 18.55 -10.62 -12.37
C ASN A 76 17.58 -9.42 -12.51
N SER A 77 17.45 -8.57 -11.49
CA SER A 77 16.66 -7.35 -11.54
C SER A 77 17.47 -6.17 -12.10
N PRO A 78 16.82 -5.09 -12.56
CA PRO A 78 17.51 -3.88 -12.99
C PRO A 78 18.47 -3.31 -11.92
N ALA A 79 18.12 -3.42 -10.66
CA ALA A 79 18.97 -2.99 -9.55
C ALA A 79 20.23 -3.85 -9.44
N TYR A 80 20.08 -5.17 -9.57
CA TYR A 80 21.20 -6.13 -9.56
C TYR A 80 22.16 -5.87 -10.73
N GLU A 81 21.63 -5.71 -11.95
CA GLU A 81 22.42 -5.45 -13.15
C GLU A 81 23.18 -4.12 -13.09
N ALA A 82 22.58 -3.11 -12.44
CA ALA A 82 23.21 -1.81 -12.23
C ALA A 82 24.21 -1.78 -11.07
N GLY A 83 24.39 -2.90 -10.36
CA GLY A 83 25.35 -3.01 -9.27
C GLY A 83 24.88 -2.38 -7.95
N ILE A 84 23.57 -2.24 -7.74
CA ILE A 84 23.02 -1.90 -6.41
C ILE A 84 23.20 -3.13 -5.50
N ILE A 85 23.67 -2.90 -4.29
CA ILE A 85 23.91 -3.96 -3.30
C ILE A 85 23.17 -3.69 -1.99
N ILE A 86 23.05 -4.72 -1.17
CA ILE A 86 22.52 -4.60 0.21
C ILE A 86 23.42 -3.65 1.00
N GLY A 87 22.82 -2.74 1.77
CA GLY A 87 23.52 -1.71 2.53
C GLY A 87 23.66 -0.37 1.81
N ASP A 88 23.41 -0.30 0.49
CA ASP A 88 23.35 0.98 -0.21
C ASP A 88 22.23 1.85 0.34
N LYS A 89 22.53 3.11 0.60
CA LYS A 89 21.53 4.09 1.03
C LYS A 89 21.24 5.08 -0.09
N PHE A 90 20.00 5.12 -0.57
CA PHE A 90 19.60 6.06 -1.61
C PHE A 90 19.69 7.50 -1.11
N LEU A 91 20.29 8.40 -1.91
CA LEU A 91 20.44 9.82 -1.61
C LEU A 91 19.58 10.67 -2.57
N SER A 92 19.67 10.41 -3.87
CA SER A 92 18.94 11.18 -4.88
C SER A 92 18.69 10.37 -6.14
N ILE A 93 17.66 10.76 -6.90
CA ILE A 93 17.34 10.23 -8.23
C ILE A 93 17.24 11.42 -9.19
N ASN A 94 18.00 11.40 -10.28
CA ASN A 94 18.08 12.49 -11.26
C ASN A 94 18.36 13.85 -10.63
N GLY A 95 19.14 13.88 -9.53
CA GLY A 95 19.48 15.10 -8.80
C GLY A 95 18.41 15.56 -7.80
N VAL A 96 17.25 14.90 -7.75
CA VAL A 96 16.21 15.14 -6.74
C VAL A 96 16.52 14.31 -5.51
N GLU A 97 16.71 14.96 -4.37
CA GLU A 97 16.92 14.30 -3.09
C GLU A 97 15.67 13.50 -2.68
N VAL A 98 15.87 12.29 -2.17
CA VAL A 98 14.78 11.44 -1.65
C VAL A 98 14.91 11.36 -0.12
N THR A 99 13.80 11.56 0.58
CA THR A 99 13.77 11.63 2.05
C THR A 99 13.21 10.37 2.70
N ASN A 100 12.51 9.55 1.93
CA ASN A 100 11.93 8.29 2.38
C ASN A 100 11.74 7.31 1.23
N TRP A 101 11.57 6.02 1.58
CA TRP A 101 11.42 4.95 0.60
C TRP A 101 10.23 5.14 -0.35
N PHE A 102 9.15 5.72 0.14
CA PHE A 102 7.95 5.94 -0.66
C PHE A 102 8.18 6.95 -1.79
N GLU A 103 8.83 8.07 -1.51
CA GLU A 103 9.20 9.05 -2.53
C GLU A 103 10.06 8.43 -3.62
N MET A 104 11.07 7.64 -3.22
CA MET A 104 11.92 6.90 -4.13
C MET A 104 11.10 5.97 -5.03
N VAL A 105 10.23 5.15 -4.44
CA VAL A 105 9.37 4.21 -5.18
C VAL A 105 8.45 4.94 -6.16
N ASN A 106 7.90 6.10 -5.79
CA ASN A 106 7.02 6.88 -6.66
C ASN A 106 7.76 7.42 -7.90
N ILE A 107 9.02 7.84 -7.75
CA ILE A 107 9.85 8.28 -8.88
C ILE A 107 10.12 7.10 -9.81
N ILE A 108 10.49 5.94 -9.26
CA ILE A 108 10.77 4.72 -10.01
C ILE A 108 9.53 4.23 -10.76
N LYS A 109 8.36 4.15 -10.08
CA LYS A 109 7.08 3.74 -10.69
C LYS A 109 6.70 4.60 -11.89
N LYS A 110 6.96 5.90 -11.85
CA LYS A 110 6.67 6.86 -12.94
C LYS A 110 7.68 6.84 -14.08
N SER A 111 8.74 6.03 -13.98
CA SER A 111 9.84 6.01 -14.93
C SER A 111 10.09 4.62 -15.54
N PRO A 112 9.04 3.91 -16.06
CA PRO A 112 9.25 2.62 -16.70
C PRO A 112 10.11 2.79 -17.95
N ASN A 113 11.12 1.94 -18.11
CA ASN A 113 12.05 1.91 -19.25
C ASN A 113 12.77 3.26 -19.54
N LYS A 114 12.96 4.08 -18.49
CA LYS A 114 13.74 5.34 -18.56
C LYS A 114 14.94 5.22 -17.66
N GLU A 115 16.13 5.49 -18.20
CA GLU A 115 17.35 5.50 -17.41
C GLU A 115 17.29 6.55 -16.30
N LEU A 116 17.57 6.12 -15.08
CA LEU A 116 17.63 6.93 -13.87
C LEU A 116 19.08 7.02 -13.38
N LYS A 117 19.54 8.23 -13.13
CA LYS A 117 20.81 8.49 -12.43
C LYS A 117 20.53 8.45 -10.94
N ILE A 118 21.00 7.41 -10.27
CA ILE A 118 20.79 7.16 -8.84
C ILE A 118 22.08 7.45 -8.09
N SER A 119 22.02 8.26 -7.06
CA SER A 119 23.13 8.47 -6.14
C SER A 119 22.87 7.69 -4.87
N VAL A 120 23.82 6.86 -4.48
CA VAL A 120 23.79 6.08 -3.24
C VAL A 120 24.98 6.39 -2.35
N LEU A 121 24.83 6.17 -1.06
CA LEU A 121 25.93 6.14 -0.09
C LEU A 121 26.28 4.67 0.17
N ARG A 122 27.51 4.28 -0.14
CA ARG A 122 28.06 2.94 0.04
C ARG A 122 29.35 3.04 0.84
N ASN A 123 29.40 2.44 2.03
CA ASN A 123 30.57 2.50 2.91
C ASN A 123 31.10 3.95 3.08
N ASP A 124 30.21 4.88 3.37
CA ASP A 124 30.46 6.33 3.52
C ASP A 124 30.93 7.04 2.24
N ASN A 125 31.04 6.37 1.12
CA ASN A 125 31.37 6.95 -0.18
C ASN A 125 30.10 7.15 -1.03
N LYS A 126 30.03 8.30 -1.68
CA LYS A 126 28.94 8.57 -2.62
C LYS A 126 29.27 7.95 -3.98
N GLU A 127 28.39 7.05 -4.43
CA GLU A 127 28.47 6.44 -5.74
C GLU A 127 27.30 6.86 -6.63
N ILE A 128 27.53 6.84 -7.93
CA ILE A 128 26.51 7.16 -8.94
C ILE A 128 26.32 5.93 -9.80
N LEU A 129 25.08 5.46 -9.85
CA LEU A 129 24.67 4.30 -10.64
C LEU A 129 23.60 4.73 -11.66
N TYR A 130 23.61 4.09 -12.83
CA TYR A 130 22.62 4.28 -13.87
C TYR A 130 21.76 3.02 -13.96
N VAL A 131 20.46 3.18 -13.80
CA VAL A 131 19.53 2.06 -13.71
C VAL A 131 18.31 2.34 -14.57
N THR A 132 17.92 1.39 -15.39
CA THR A 132 16.68 1.47 -16.18
C THR A 132 15.63 0.56 -15.56
N PRO A 133 14.56 1.12 -14.90
CA PRO A 133 13.52 0.31 -14.29
C PRO A 133 12.80 -0.55 -15.33
N ALA A 134 12.62 -1.84 -15.05
CA ALA A 134 11.85 -2.73 -15.88
C ALA A 134 10.37 -2.33 -15.91
N ILE A 135 9.70 -2.61 -17.03
CA ILE A 135 8.26 -2.41 -17.15
C ILE A 135 7.56 -3.53 -16.39
N TYR A 136 6.74 -3.16 -15.42
CA TYR A 136 5.86 -4.07 -14.71
C TYR A 136 4.40 -3.70 -15.00
N ASN A 137 3.61 -4.68 -15.45
CA ASN A 137 2.18 -4.48 -15.69
C ASN A 137 1.43 -4.55 -14.37
N SER A 138 0.99 -3.40 -13.88
CA SER A 138 0.14 -3.25 -12.70
C SER A 138 -1.31 -3.08 -13.12
N GLU A 139 -2.24 -3.31 -12.19
CA GLU A 139 -3.68 -3.03 -12.39
C GLU A 139 -3.93 -1.55 -12.76
N SER A 140 -3.09 -0.64 -12.29
CA SER A 140 -3.13 0.80 -12.60
C SER A 140 -2.32 1.19 -13.86
N GLY A 141 -1.83 0.22 -14.64
CA GLY A 141 -1.04 0.45 -15.85
C GLY A 141 0.42 0.03 -15.72
N LYS A 142 1.21 0.44 -16.71
CA LYS A 142 2.65 0.12 -16.76
C LYS A 142 3.42 0.98 -15.77
N ILE A 143 4.13 0.36 -14.84
CA ILE A 143 4.98 1.03 -13.86
C ILE A 143 6.43 0.56 -13.97
N GLY A 144 7.37 1.39 -13.48
CA GLY A 144 8.77 1.01 -13.35
C GLY A 144 9.01 0.18 -12.10
N ARG A 145 9.90 -0.81 -12.18
CA ARG A 145 10.35 -1.64 -11.05
C ARG A 145 11.87 -1.83 -11.10
N LEU A 146 12.52 -1.73 -9.93
CA LEU A 146 13.97 -1.96 -9.79
C LEU A 146 14.32 -3.33 -9.21
N GLY A 147 13.44 -3.93 -8.40
CA GLY A 147 13.71 -5.17 -7.70
C GLY A 147 14.50 -4.99 -6.40
N VAL A 148 14.23 -3.93 -5.64
CA VAL A 148 14.81 -3.68 -4.32
C VAL A 148 13.75 -3.63 -3.24
N ARG A 149 14.14 -3.96 -1.99
CA ARG A 149 13.31 -3.76 -0.79
C ARG A 149 14.09 -3.01 0.28
N PRO A 150 13.42 -2.21 1.13
CA PRO A 150 14.09 -1.47 2.19
C PRO A 150 14.65 -2.41 3.27
N LEU A 151 15.70 -1.97 3.93
CA LEU A 151 16.06 -2.53 5.22
C LEU A 151 14.99 -2.16 6.23
N ILE A 152 14.31 -3.17 6.78
CA ILE A 152 13.26 -2.99 7.78
C ILE A 152 13.86 -3.21 9.16
N ASP A 153 13.94 -2.15 9.96
CA ASP A 153 14.30 -2.28 11.36
C ASP A 153 13.13 -2.92 12.13
N GLN A 154 13.36 -4.16 12.59
CA GLN A 154 12.38 -4.92 13.37
C GLN A 154 11.99 -4.20 14.68
N ASN A 155 12.88 -3.37 15.21
CA ASN A 155 12.58 -2.55 16.39
C ASN A 155 11.59 -1.42 16.06
N GLU A 156 11.71 -0.78 14.89
CA GLU A 156 10.72 0.21 14.44
C GLU A 156 9.37 -0.44 14.17
N VAL A 157 9.34 -1.61 13.54
CA VAL A 157 8.11 -2.37 13.30
C VAL A 157 7.44 -2.76 14.62
N SER A 158 8.21 -3.24 15.58
CA SER A 158 7.67 -3.67 16.89
C SER A 158 7.12 -2.51 17.72
N LYS A 159 7.76 -1.33 17.67
CA LYS A 159 7.27 -0.10 18.34
C LYS A 159 5.93 0.38 17.79
N ASN A 160 5.67 0.13 16.51
CA ASN A 160 4.44 0.53 15.84
C ASN A 160 3.37 -0.57 15.82
N LYS A 161 3.67 -1.77 16.35
CA LYS A 161 2.69 -2.85 16.51
C LYS A 161 1.96 -2.70 17.84
N ILE A 162 0.65 -2.53 17.75
CA ILE A 162 -0.23 -2.60 18.91
C ILE A 162 -0.83 -4.00 18.96
N GLN A 163 -0.58 -4.72 20.04
CA GLN A 163 -1.22 -6.02 20.26
C GLN A 163 -2.55 -5.80 20.97
N ILE A 164 -3.65 -5.95 20.23
CA ILE A 164 -5.01 -5.88 20.77
C ILE A 164 -5.39 -7.28 21.25
N LYS A 165 -5.64 -7.41 22.55
CA LYS A 165 -6.15 -8.65 23.14
C LYS A 165 -7.62 -8.45 23.49
N HIS A 166 -8.46 -9.36 23.03
CA HIS A 166 -9.87 -9.39 23.36
C HIS A 166 -10.15 -10.58 24.28
N SER A 167 -11.10 -10.42 25.19
CA SER A 167 -11.66 -11.55 25.94
C SER A 167 -12.44 -12.47 25.00
N PHE A 168 -12.71 -13.70 25.42
CA PHE A 168 -13.50 -14.64 24.60
C PHE A 168 -14.88 -14.08 24.22
N TYR A 169 -15.56 -13.45 25.16
CA TYR A 169 -16.88 -12.86 24.92
C TYR A 169 -16.81 -11.65 23.95
N GLU A 170 -15.83 -10.78 24.10
CA GLU A 170 -15.60 -9.67 23.17
C GLU A 170 -15.27 -10.17 21.78
N SER A 171 -14.45 -11.22 21.66
CA SER A 171 -14.09 -11.82 20.38
C SER A 171 -15.32 -12.39 19.67
N LEU A 172 -16.20 -13.06 20.40
CA LEU A 172 -17.46 -13.58 19.85
C LEU A 172 -18.37 -12.45 19.37
N LYS A 173 -18.57 -11.41 20.19
CA LYS A 173 -19.36 -10.23 19.83
C LYS A 173 -18.79 -9.53 18.59
N LEU A 174 -17.49 -9.29 18.54
CA LEU A 174 -16.83 -8.66 17.40
C LEU A 174 -16.93 -9.52 16.13
N SER A 175 -16.85 -10.85 16.25
CA SER A 175 -17.00 -11.76 15.12
C SER A 175 -18.38 -11.64 14.49
N VAL A 176 -19.44 -11.60 15.31
CA VAL A 176 -20.83 -11.42 14.81
C VAL A 176 -20.97 -10.08 14.10
N ILE A 177 -20.49 -8.99 14.73
CA ILE A 177 -20.56 -7.64 14.14
C ILE A 177 -19.80 -7.59 12.81
N LYS A 178 -18.56 -8.09 12.78
CA LYS A 178 -17.77 -8.11 11.54
C LYS A 178 -18.40 -8.95 10.44
N THR A 179 -18.97 -10.12 10.79
CA THR A 179 -19.69 -10.96 9.82
C THR A 179 -20.87 -10.20 9.23
N TYR A 180 -21.66 -9.52 10.07
CA TYR A 180 -22.76 -8.70 9.62
C TYR A 180 -22.30 -7.57 8.67
N ASP A 181 -21.28 -6.80 9.07
CA ASP A 181 -20.74 -5.71 8.26
C ASP A 181 -20.23 -6.20 6.89
N PHE A 182 -19.50 -7.31 6.86
CA PHE A 182 -19.05 -7.93 5.60
C PHE A 182 -20.21 -8.45 4.74
N THR A 183 -21.25 -8.98 5.36
CA THR A 183 -22.44 -9.45 4.64
C THR A 183 -23.15 -8.28 3.95
N ILE A 184 -23.38 -7.18 4.68
CA ILE A 184 -24.01 -5.98 4.10
C ILE A 184 -23.13 -5.41 2.98
N LEU A 185 -21.81 -5.26 3.20
CA LEU A 185 -20.90 -4.77 2.19
C LEU A 185 -20.95 -5.64 0.92
N THR A 186 -21.00 -6.97 1.08
CA THR A 186 -21.11 -7.92 -0.04
C THR A 186 -22.43 -7.75 -0.79
N ILE A 187 -23.54 -7.61 -0.08
CA ILE A 187 -24.86 -7.39 -0.70
C ILE A 187 -24.87 -6.07 -1.49
N ASN A 188 -24.35 -4.98 -0.91
CA ASN A 188 -24.26 -3.69 -1.57
C ASN A 188 -23.38 -3.78 -2.83
N PHE A 189 -22.26 -4.49 -2.76
CA PHE A 189 -21.39 -4.69 -3.91
C PHE A 189 -22.09 -5.51 -5.02
N ILE A 190 -22.78 -6.59 -4.67
CA ILE A 190 -23.57 -7.38 -5.62
C ILE A 190 -24.69 -6.54 -6.25
N SER A 191 -25.35 -5.70 -5.46
CA SER A 191 -26.38 -4.79 -5.98
C SER A 191 -25.80 -3.83 -7.02
N LYS A 192 -24.64 -3.21 -6.75
CA LYS A 192 -23.95 -2.32 -7.71
C LYS A 192 -23.50 -3.07 -8.97
N LEU A 193 -23.11 -4.35 -8.85
CA LEU A 193 -22.82 -5.18 -10.03
C LEU A 193 -24.05 -5.41 -10.89
N VAL A 194 -25.20 -5.72 -10.28
CA VAL A 194 -26.47 -5.97 -11.00
C VAL A 194 -26.98 -4.68 -11.67
N MET A 195 -26.77 -3.52 -11.03
CA MET A 195 -27.13 -2.21 -11.57
C MET A 195 -26.16 -1.72 -12.67
N GLY A 196 -25.03 -2.42 -12.88
CA GLY A 196 -24.02 -2.05 -13.88
C GLY A 196 -23.08 -0.93 -13.43
N GLU A 197 -23.13 -0.55 -12.17
CA GLU A 197 -22.28 0.50 -11.57
C GLU A 197 -20.88 -0.01 -11.19
N ALA A 198 -20.70 -1.34 -11.13
CA ALA A 198 -19.42 -1.98 -10.86
C ALA A 198 -19.06 -2.99 -11.96
N SER A 199 -17.77 -3.21 -12.20
CA SER A 199 -17.28 -4.11 -13.23
C SER A 199 -17.16 -5.55 -12.73
N PHE A 200 -17.71 -6.53 -13.46
CA PHE A 200 -17.53 -7.96 -13.22
C PHE A 200 -16.07 -8.42 -13.34
N LYS A 201 -15.20 -7.65 -13.98
CA LYS A 201 -13.75 -7.97 -14.12
C LYS A 201 -13.02 -8.08 -12.78
N ASN A 202 -13.58 -7.49 -11.73
CA ASN A 202 -12.98 -7.44 -10.39
C ASN A 202 -13.41 -8.59 -9.49
N ILE A 203 -14.33 -9.43 -9.94
CA ILE A 203 -14.66 -10.65 -9.21
C ILE A 203 -13.61 -11.71 -9.57
N SER A 204 -12.70 -11.95 -8.65
CA SER A 204 -11.79 -13.10 -8.73
C SER A 204 -12.59 -14.39 -8.58
N GLY A 205 -13.21 -14.83 -9.68
CA GLY A 205 -13.89 -16.11 -9.75
C GLY A 205 -12.90 -17.29 -9.72
N PRO A 206 -13.36 -18.53 -9.86
CA PRO A 206 -12.50 -19.73 -9.88
C PRO A 206 -11.32 -19.63 -10.85
N VAL A 207 -11.48 -18.91 -11.96
CA VAL A 207 -10.42 -18.66 -12.95
C VAL A 207 -9.33 -17.72 -12.39
N GLY A 208 -9.73 -16.68 -11.63
CA GLY A 208 -8.77 -15.80 -10.97
C GLY A 208 -7.99 -16.53 -9.86
N ILE A 209 -8.66 -17.38 -9.09
CA ILE A 209 -8.02 -18.24 -8.08
C ILE A 209 -7.02 -19.19 -8.73
N ALA A 210 -7.36 -19.79 -9.85
CA ALA A 210 -6.45 -20.66 -10.62
C ALA A 210 -5.24 -19.89 -11.15
N GLY A 211 -5.43 -18.63 -11.60
CA GLY A 211 -4.34 -17.74 -12.01
C GLY A 211 -3.38 -17.43 -10.87
N TYR A 212 -3.89 -17.05 -9.70
CA TYR A 212 -3.06 -16.81 -8.49
C TYR A 212 -2.33 -18.07 -8.02
N ALA A 213 -2.96 -19.25 -8.13
CA ALA A 213 -2.30 -20.52 -7.82
C ALA A 213 -1.14 -20.78 -8.79
N ALA A 214 -1.35 -20.59 -10.10
CA ALA A 214 -0.31 -20.76 -11.10
C ALA A 214 0.88 -19.80 -10.88
N ASP A 215 0.63 -18.54 -10.55
CA ASP A 215 1.66 -17.55 -10.27
C ASP A 215 2.45 -17.82 -8.96
N SER A 216 1.88 -18.66 -8.07
CA SER A 216 2.53 -19.06 -6.81
C SER A 216 3.52 -20.20 -6.98
N PHE A 217 3.51 -20.89 -8.13
CA PHE A 217 4.39 -22.02 -8.45
C PHE A 217 5.56 -21.63 -9.38
N ASN A 218 5.62 -20.37 -9.82
CA ASN A 218 6.73 -19.79 -10.57
C ASN A 218 7.51 -18.80 -9.71
#